data_26636996868a9e47a9b57c417b0d1c7b
#
_entry.id   26636996868a9e47a9b57c417b0d1c7b
#
_cell.length_a   1.000
_cell.length_b   1.000
_cell.length_c   1.000
_cell.angle_alpha   90.00
_cell.angle_beta   90.00
_cell.angle_gamma   90.00
#
_symmetry.space_group_name_H-M   'P 1'
#
loop_
_entity.id
_entity.type
_entity.pdbx_description
1 polymer ?
#
loop_
_entity_poly.entity_id
_entity_poly.type
_entity_poly.pdbx_seq_one_letter_code
_entity_poly.pdbx_strand_id
1 'polypeptide(L)'
;RVVAVLGIADAVRETSEAAIEALHESGVEVVMLTGDNRATAERIAAELEIDTVIAEVLPEDKAMEIKKLQAQGRTVAMVGDGVNDSPSLVQADVGIAVGAGTDVAIEAADVVLMRSDPLDVPVALTIGRGTLRKMRQNLGWAVGYNTVALPIAAGVFEPAFGLVLRPEIAALSMSGSSFLVAVNAWRLKKLRLPTQPASEEPVRKGAVKAGA
;
A
#
# COMPACT_ATOMS: atom_id res chain seq x y z
N ARG A 1 20.14 48.66 5.70
CA ARG A 1 21.12 47.98 4.85
C ARG A 1 20.97 46.49 5.08
N VAL A 2 20.42 45.73 4.11
CA VAL A 2 20.33 44.26 4.18
C VAL A 2 21.74 43.74 4.02
N VAL A 3 22.18 42.86 4.95
CA VAL A 3 23.53 42.31 5.01
C VAL A 3 23.57 40.91 4.40
N ALA A 4 22.48 40.13 4.53
CA ALA A 4 22.33 38.81 3.95
C ALA A 4 20.86 38.46 3.79
N VAL A 5 20.53 37.57 2.84
CA VAL A 5 19.22 36.92 2.68
C VAL A 5 19.50 35.41 2.70
N LEU A 6 18.85 34.72 3.62
CA LEU A 6 18.93 33.25 3.73
C LEU A 6 17.59 32.67 3.23
N GLY A 7 17.67 31.85 2.20
CA GLY A 7 16.56 31.03 1.77
C GLY A 7 16.62 29.68 2.46
N ILE A 8 15.57 29.31 3.19
CA ILE A 8 15.42 28.00 3.84
C ILE A 8 14.25 27.30 3.15
N ALA A 9 14.48 26.09 2.65
CA ALA A 9 13.45 25.22 2.11
C ALA A 9 13.71 23.80 2.59
N ASP A 10 12.66 23.10 2.96
CA ASP A 10 12.74 21.67 3.25
C ASP A 10 13.03 20.91 1.95
N ALA A 11 13.93 19.94 2.03
CA ALA A 11 14.25 19.07 0.91
C ALA A 11 13.23 17.93 0.84
N VAL A 12 12.79 17.63 -0.37
CA VAL A 12 12.01 16.43 -0.67
C VAL A 12 12.87 15.20 -0.37
N ARG A 13 12.27 14.16 0.20
CA ARG A 13 12.99 12.90 0.48
C ARG A 13 13.32 12.21 -0.84
N GLU A 14 14.51 11.62 -0.92
CA GLU A 14 14.99 10.91 -2.12
C GLU A 14 14.04 9.80 -2.61
N THR A 15 13.26 9.19 -1.68
CA THR A 15 12.31 8.12 -2.00
C THR A 15 10.92 8.62 -2.40
N SER A 16 10.65 9.93 -2.31
CA SER A 16 9.31 10.47 -2.56
C SER A 16 8.89 10.34 -4.02
N GLU A 17 9.78 10.64 -4.96
CA GLU A 17 9.53 10.52 -6.39
C GLU A 17 9.19 9.06 -6.76
N ALA A 18 10.03 8.11 -6.35
CA ALA A 18 9.81 6.68 -6.59
C ALA A 18 8.52 6.16 -5.93
N ALA A 19 8.13 6.73 -4.78
CA ALA A 19 6.89 6.37 -4.11
C ALA A 19 5.66 6.82 -4.90
N ILE A 20 5.68 8.04 -5.43
CA ILE A 20 4.57 8.61 -6.22
C ILE A 20 4.46 7.90 -7.56
N GLU A 21 5.58 7.65 -8.25
CA GLU A 21 5.60 6.86 -9.48
C GLU A 21 4.97 5.47 -9.27
N ALA A 22 5.38 4.76 -8.21
CA ALA A 22 4.82 3.44 -7.88
C ALA A 22 3.31 3.48 -7.54
N LEU A 23 2.81 4.57 -6.97
CA LEU A 23 1.38 4.79 -6.74
C LEU A 23 0.65 5.01 -8.05
N HIS A 24 1.17 5.85 -8.95
CA HIS A 24 0.62 6.08 -10.30
C HIS A 24 0.59 4.79 -11.12
N GLU A 25 1.67 3.99 -11.14
CA GLU A 25 1.68 2.67 -11.77
C GLU A 25 0.61 1.72 -11.21
N SER A 26 0.26 1.92 -9.93
CA SER A 26 -0.82 1.16 -9.27
C SER A 26 -2.22 1.70 -9.57
N GLY A 27 -2.34 2.76 -10.38
CA GLY A 27 -3.61 3.43 -10.70
C GLY A 27 -4.19 4.22 -9.52
N VAL A 28 -3.32 4.76 -8.65
CA VAL A 28 -3.71 5.60 -7.50
C VAL A 28 -3.40 7.05 -7.85
N GLU A 29 -4.39 7.93 -7.72
CA GLU A 29 -4.23 9.38 -7.79
C GLU A 29 -3.63 9.88 -6.47
N VAL A 30 -2.64 10.76 -6.55
CA VAL A 30 -1.96 11.31 -5.39
C VAL A 30 -2.43 12.74 -5.11
N VAL A 31 -2.87 12.99 -3.90
CA VAL A 31 -3.33 14.30 -3.42
C VAL A 31 -2.42 14.78 -2.31
N MET A 32 -1.83 15.96 -2.47
CA MET A 32 -1.11 16.64 -1.40
C MET A 32 -2.09 17.47 -0.56
N LEU A 33 -2.18 17.17 0.73
CA LEU A 33 -2.99 17.91 1.70
C LEU A 33 -2.06 18.54 2.74
N THR A 34 -1.86 19.86 2.66
CA THR A 34 -0.86 20.56 3.49
C THR A 34 -1.38 21.87 4.06
N GLY A 35 -0.84 22.26 5.23
CA GLY A 35 -1.02 23.59 5.80
C GLY A 35 -0.08 24.66 5.23
N ASP A 36 0.87 24.28 4.39
CA ASP A 36 1.82 25.20 3.77
C ASP A 36 1.13 26.16 2.81
N ASN A 37 1.82 27.27 2.50
CA ASN A 37 1.34 28.21 1.50
C ASN A 37 1.28 27.54 0.11
N ARG A 38 0.31 28.00 -0.68
CA ARG A 38 0.01 27.46 -2.00
C ARG A 38 1.22 27.41 -2.94
N ALA A 39 2.05 28.46 -2.95
CA ALA A 39 3.20 28.53 -3.86
C ALA A 39 4.27 27.46 -3.54
N THR A 40 4.50 27.18 -2.25
CA THR A 40 5.42 26.11 -1.82
C THR A 40 4.85 24.75 -2.17
N ALA A 41 3.56 24.53 -1.88
CA ALA A 41 2.90 23.25 -2.15
C ALA A 41 2.86 22.93 -3.67
N GLU A 42 2.52 23.90 -4.50
CA GLU A 42 2.50 23.75 -5.97
C GLU A 42 3.90 23.47 -6.54
N ARG A 43 4.95 24.11 -6.00
CA ARG A 43 6.33 23.82 -6.42
C ARG A 43 6.73 22.38 -6.12
N ILE A 44 6.45 21.91 -4.90
CA ILE A 44 6.77 20.54 -4.50
C ILE A 44 5.92 19.53 -5.30
N ALA A 45 4.66 19.83 -5.52
CA ALA A 45 3.77 18.98 -6.30
C ALA A 45 4.20 18.87 -7.76
N ALA A 46 4.68 19.97 -8.36
CA ALA A 46 5.22 19.96 -9.72
C ALA A 46 6.53 19.15 -9.82
N GLU A 47 7.39 19.22 -8.79
CA GLU A 47 8.62 18.43 -8.72
C GLU A 47 8.36 16.93 -8.60
N LEU A 48 7.31 16.54 -7.85
CA LEU A 48 6.95 15.15 -7.57
C LEU A 48 5.83 14.60 -8.47
N GLU A 49 5.34 15.36 -9.44
CA GLU A 49 4.23 14.97 -10.32
C GLU A 49 2.93 14.60 -9.56
N ILE A 50 2.63 15.34 -8.48
CA ILE A 50 1.42 15.13 -7.68
C ILE A 50 0.19 15.67 -8.42
N ASP A 51 -0.88 14.85 -8.51
CA ASP A 51 -2.06 15.14 -9.34
C ASP A 51 -2.90 16.33 -8.84
N THR A 52 -3.05 16.45 -7.51
CA THR A 52 -3.92 17.46 -6.90
C THR A 52 -3.28 18.04 -5.64
N VAL A 53 -3.37 19.38 -5.48
CA VAL A 53 -2.85 20.11 -4.32
C VAL A 53 -3.99 20.80 -3.58
N ILE A 54 -4.11 20.51 -2.29
CA ILE A 54 -5.00 21.17 -1.33
C ILE A 54 -4.10 21.82 -0.26
N ALA A 55 -3.78 23.10 -0.46
CA ALA A 55 -2.87 23.86 0.37
C ALA A 55 -3.61 24.80 1.34
N GLU A 56 -2.88 25.35 2.32
CA GLU A 56 -3.39 26.32 3.30
C GLU A 56 -4.54 25.77 4.16
N VAL A 57 -4.52 24.46 4.43
CA VAL A 57 -5.54 23.76 5.22
C VAL A 57 -5.14 23.74 6.68
N LEU A 58 -6.04 24.23 7.54
CA LEU A 58 -5.83 24.12 8.98
C LEU A 58 -5.91 22.67 9.45
N PRO A 59 -5.18 22.29 10.51
CA PRO A 59 -5.19 20.91 11.00
C PRO A 59 -6.61 20.37 11.29
N GLU A 60 -7.51 21.20 11.82
CA GLU A 60 -8.91 20.88 12.09
C GLU A 60 -9.76 20.66 10.84
N ASP A 61 -9.38 21.25 9.70
CA ASP A 61 -10.13 21.17 8.45
C ASP A 61 -9.68 20.00 7.56
N LYS A 62 -8.52 19.40 7.81
CA LYS A 62 -8.01 18.29 7.00
C LYS A 62 -8.99 17.13 6.88
N ALA A 63 -9.66 16.75 7.97
CA ALA A 63 -10.66 15.68 7.96
C ALA A 63 -11.87 16.04 7.07
N MET A 64 -12.23 17.32 6.97
CA MET A 64 -13.31 17.81 6.12
C MET A 64 -12.93 17.70 4.63
N GLU A 65 -11.68 17.97 4.28
CA GLU A 65 -11.20 17.82 2.89
C GLU A 65 -11.24 16.34 2.45
N ILE A 66 -10.85 15.40 3.33
CA ILE A 66 -11.00 13.96 3.07
C ILE A 66 -12.46 13.60 2.84
N LYS A 67 -13.37 14.10 3.70
CA LYS A 67 -14.81 13.87 3.54
C LYS A 67 -15.37 14.41 2.22
N LYS A 68 -14.84 15.55 1.73
CA LYS A 68 -15.21 16.09 0.41
C LYS A 68 -14.78 15.17 -0.74
N LEU A 69 -13.58 14.59 -0.65
CA LEU A 69 -13.10 13.61 -1.63
C LEU A 69 -13.95 12.33 -1.62
N GLN A 70 -14.29 11.84 -0.43
CA GLN A 70 -15.19 10.68 -0.26
C GLN A 70 -16.60 10.95 -0.83
N ALA A 71 -17.12 12.17 -0.65
CA ALA A 71 -18.41 12.57 -1.19
C ALA A 71 -18.46 12.57 -2.73
N GLN A 72 -17.30 12.65 -3.39
CA GLN A 72 -17.16 12.49 -4.84
C GLN A 72 -17.14 11.02 -5.30
N GLY A 73 -17.33 10.07 -4.38
CA GLY A 73 -17.29 8.62 -4.65
C GLY A 73 -15.87 8.05 -4.72
N ARG A 74 -14.86 8.77 -4.23
CA ARG A 74 -13.47 8.29 -4.15
C ARG A 74 -13.26 7.48 -2.88
N THR A 75 -12.47 6.44 -2.96
CA THR A 75 -11.91 5.73 -1.80
C THR A 75 -10.59 6.39 -1.44
N VAL A 76 -10.50 6.92 -0.22
CA VAL A 76 -9.39 7.75 0.22
C VAL A 76 -8.53 7.03 1.25
N ALA A 77 -7.24 6.89 0.96
CA ALA A 77 -6.23 6.54 1.96
C ALA A 77 -5.53 7.83 2.43
N MET A 78 -5.51 8.08 3.73
CA MET A 78 -4.75 9.17 4.33
C MET A 78 -3.43 8.65 4.86
N VAL A 79 -2.34 9.32 4.49
CA VAL A 79 -0.98 9.03 4.99
C VAL A 79 -0.53 10.22 5.82
N GLY A 80 -0.13 10.00 7.06
CA GLY A 80 0.30 11.05 7.97
C GLY A 80 1.22 10.54 9.07
N ASP A 81 1.84 11.45 9.82
CA ASP A 81 2.70 11.13 10.98
C ASP A 81 1.90 10.85 12.26
N GLY A 82 0.63 11.09 12.25
CA GLY A 82 -0.35 10.70 13.24
C GLY A 82 -0.56 11.65 14.39
N VAL A 83 0.33 12.59 14.69
CA VAL A 83 0.15 13.47 15.87
C VAL A 83 -0.94 14.50 15.62
N ASN A 84 -0.84 15.24 14.52
CA ASN A 84 -1.80 16.28 14.15
C ASN A 84 -2.85 15.79 13.14
N ASP A 85 -2.60 14.65 12.52
CA ASP A 85 -3.42 14.09 11.45
C ASP A 85 -4.39 13.00 11.93
N SER A 86 -4.43 12.68 13.23
CA SER A 86 -5.30 11.63 13.79
C SER A 86 -6.76 11.74 13.37
N PRO A 87 -7.42 12.93 13.39
CA PRO A 87 -8.80 13.04 12.93
C PRO A 87 -8.95 12.73 11.43
N SER A 88 -7.92 13.02 10.64
CA SER A 88 -7.89 12.77 9.20
C SER A 88 -7.64 11.30 8.88
N LEU A 89 -6.77 10.63 9.66
CA LEU A 89 -6.54 9.20 9.55
C LEU A 89 -7.81 8.40 9.85
N VAL A 90 -8.53 8.77 10.92
CA VAL A 90 -9.81 8.13 11.29
C VAL A 90 -10.92 8.41 10.24
N GLN A 91 -10.93 9.61 9.62
CA GLN A 91 -11.94 9.98 8.63
C GLN A 91 -11.76 9.23 7.30
N ALA A 92 -10.53 8.89 6.92
CA ALA A 92 -10.22 8.21 5.67
C ALA A 92 -10.81 6.79 5.64
N ASP A 93 -10.95 6.23 4.43
CA ASP A 93 -11.34 4.81 4.26
C ASP A 93 -10.21 3.87 4.70
N VAL A 94 -8.96 4.35 4.64
CA VAL A 94 -7.77 3.70 5.20
C VAL A 94 -6.84 4.75 5.76
N GLY A 95 -6.59 4.72 7.06
CA GLY A 95 -5.58 5.54 7.73
C GLY A 95 -4.23 4.83 7.76
N ILE A 96 -3.18 5.49 7.28
CA ILE A 96 -1.80 4.97 7.25
C ILE A 96 -0.90 5.92 8.03
N ALA A 97 -0.40 5.48 9.18
CA ALA A 97 0.60 6.21 9.95
C ALA A 97 2.01 5.84 9.49
N VAL A 98 2.89 6.85 9.30
CA VAL A 98 4.28 6.66 8.91
C VAL A 98 5.23 7.06 10.03
N GLY A 99 6.31 6.29 10.18
CA GLY A 99 7.25 6.47 11.28
C GLY A 99 6.82 5.72 12.54
N ALA A 100 7.72 5.53 13.48
CA ALA A 100 7.42 4.96 14.80
C ALA A 100 6.53 5.97 15.56
N GLY A 101 5.27 6.04 15.13
CA GLY A 101 4.30 7.01 15.57
C GLY A 101 4.11 6.98 17.08
N THR A 102 3.63 8.08 17.61
CA THR A 102 3.12 8.17 18.98
C THR A 102 1.99 7.15 19.17
N ASP A 103 1.74 6.73 20.40
CA ASP A 103 0.63 5.82 20.73
C ASP A 103 -0.71 6.28 20.11
N VAL A 104 -0.90 7.60 19.98
CA VAL A 104 -2.07 8.21 19.33
C VAL A 104 -2.19 7.89 17.83
N ALA A 105 -1.06 7.85 17.12
CA ALA A 105 -1.06 7.49 15.70
C ALA A 105 -1.40 6.00 15.49
N ILE A 106 -0.89 5.16 16.38
CA ILE A 106 -1.16 3.72 16.37
C ILE A 106 -2.64 3.43 16.60
N GLU A 107 -3.29 4.19 17.48
CA GLU A 107 -4.73 4.04 17.76
C GLU A 107 -5.63 4.59 16.62
N ALA A 108 -5.15 5.58 15.86
CA ALA A 108 -5.93 6.26 14.83
C ALA A 108 -5.79 5.65 13.44
N ALA A 109 -4.76 4.84 13.19
CA ALA A 109 -4.44 4.30 11.86
C ALA A 109 -4.81 2.82 11.73
N ASP A 110 -5.28 2.44 10.53
CA ASP A 110 -5.49 1.03 10.16
C ASP A 110 -4.18 0.31 9.85
N VAL A 111 -3.19 1.05 9.36
CA VAL A 111 -1.86 0.55 8.99
C VAL A 111 -0.80 1.45 9.60
N VAL A 112 0.19 0.85 10.26
CA VAL A 112 1.33 1.56 10.83
C VAL A 112 2.60 1.12 10.13
N LEU A 113 3.27 2.06 9.46
CA LEU A 113 4.55 1.85 8.80
C LEU A 113 5.66 2.28 9.76
N MET A 114 6.52 1.34 10.14
CA MET A 114 7.55 1.54 11.17
C MET A 114 8.65 2.53 10.75
N ARG A 115 8.86 2.70 9.47
CA ARG A 115 9.81 3.66 8.91
C ARG A 115 9.08 4.90 8.41
N SER A 116 9.75 6.04 8.49
CA SER A 116 9.26 7.29 7.89
C SER A 116 9.66 7.39 6.41
N ASP A 117 9.51 6.31 5.66
CA ASP A 117 9.88 6.23 4.25
C ASP A 117 8.60 6.23 3.39
N PRO A 118 8.39 7.23 2.52
CA PRO A 118 7.22 7.29 1.64
C PRO A 118 7.05 6.04 0.76
N LEU A 119 8.14 5.38 0.38
CA LEU A 119 8.13 4.18 -0.46
C LEU A 119 7.45 2.98 0.24
N ASP A 120 7.38 2.98 1.57
CA ASP A 120 6.68 1.93 2.32
C ASP A 120 5.16 1.94 2.05
N VAL A 121 4.57 3.07 1.61
CA VAL A 121 3.15 3.18 1.28
C VAL A 121 2.77 2.33 0.06
N PRO A 122 3.38 2.51 -1.14
CA PRO A 122 3.10 1.64 -2.27
C PRO A 122 3.51 0.19 -2.04
N VAL A 123 4.52 -0.09 -1.20
CA VAL A 123 4.88 -1.45 -0.77
C VAL A 123 3.72 -2.09 0.00
N ALA A 124 3.17 -1.40 1.01
CA ALA A 124 2.02 -1.88 1.78
C ALA A 124 0.79 -2.12 0.89
N LEU A 125 0.49 -1.22 -0.03
CA LEU A 125 -0.60 -1.36 -1.00
C LEU A 125 -0.39 -2.60 -1.89
N THR A 126 0.82 -2.82 -2.38
CA THR A 126 1.16 -3.98 -3.22
C THR A 126 0.98 -5.30 -2.46
N ILE A 127 1.42 -5.35 -1.20
CA ILE A 127 1.23 -6.51 -0.31
C ILE A 127 -0.26 -6.76 -0.08
N GLY A 128 -1.03 -5.73 0.25
CA GLY A 128 -2.48 -5.81 0.48
C GLY A 128 -3.23 -6.36 -0.74
N ARG A 129 -2.99 -5.79 -1.92
CA ARG A 129 -3.59 -6.24 -3.20
C ARG A 129 -3.17 -7.67 -3.54
N GLY A 130 -1.90 -8.02 -3.33
CA GLY A 130 -1.39 -9.37 -3.55
C GLY A 130 -2.05 -10.38 -2.64
N THR A 131 -2.20 -10.05 -1.36
CA THR A 131 -2.86 -10.88 -0.35
C THR A 131 -4.33 -11.11 -0.71
N LEU A 132 -5.06 -10.04 -1.01
CA LEU A 132 -6.47 -10.13 -1.40
C LEU A 132 -6.67 -11.00 -2.66
N ARG A 133 -5.78 -10.87 -3.65
CA ARG A 133 -5.80 -11.73 -4.86
C ARG A 133 -5.63 -13.20 -4.49
N LYS A 134 -4.70 -13.52 -3.59
CA LYS A 134 -4.48 -14.88 -3.12
C LYS A 134 -5.65 -15.42 -2.33
N MET A 135 -6.24 -14.61 -1.46
CA MET A 135 -7.45 -14.97 -0.72
C MET A 135 -8.61 -15.31 -1.65
N ARG A 136 -8.87 -14.46 -2.67
CA ARG A 136 -9.91 -14.70 -3.68
C ARG A 136 -9.65 -15.97 -4.49
N GLN A 137 -8.40 -16.24 -4.86
CA GLN A 137 -8.02 -17.49 -5.54
C GLN A 137 -8.29 -18.71 -4.66
N ASN A 138 -7.86 -18.66 -3.38
CA ASN A 138 -8.07 -19.75 -2.44
C ASN A 138 -9.57 -20.02 -2.19
N LEU A 139 -10.35 -18.97 -2.03
CA LEU A 139 -11.80 -19.08 -1.88
C LEU A 139 -12.45 -19.67 -3.14
N GLY A 140 -12.03 -19.20 -4.33
CA GLY A 140 -12.50 -19.75 -5.61
C GLY A 140 -12.19 -21.23 -5.75
N TRP A 141 -11.00 -21.68 -5.36
CA TRP A 141 -10.65 -23.10 -5.32
C TRP A 141 -11.50 -23.90 -4.33
N ALA A 142 -11.71 -23.36 -3.13
CA ALA A 142 -12.49 -24.03 -2.09
C ALA A 142 -13.96 -24.19 -2.51
N VAL A 143 -14.58 -23.13 -3.04
CA VAL A 143 -15.96 -23.15 -3.54
C VAL A 143 -16.08 -24.07 -4.75
N GLY A 144 -15.18 -23.93 -5.73
CA GLY A 144 -15.21 -24.73 -6.96
C GLY A 144 -15.06 -26.23 -6.68
N TYR A 145 -14.11 -26.59 -5.81
CA TYR A 145 -13.95 -27.97 -5.39
C TYR A 145 -15.22 -28.54 -4.74
N ASN A 146 -15.79 -27.82 -3.76
CA ASN A 146 -16.97 -28.29 -3.05
C ASN A 146 -18.20 -28.35 -3.97
N THR A 147 -18.35 -27.42 -4.91
CA THR A 147 -19.46 -27.41 -5.90
C THR A 147 -19.45 -28.69 -6.76
N VAL A 148 -18.27 -29.24 -7.05
CA VAL A 148 -18.15 -30.49 -7.83
C VAL A 148 -18.19 -31.71 -6.91
N ALA A 149 -17.51 -31.68 -5.77
CA ALA A 149 -17.38 -32.86 -4.89
C ALA A 149 -18.66 -33.21 -4.15
N LEU A 150 -19.46 -32.24 -3.73
CA LEU A 150 -20.71 -32.47 -2.99
C LEU A 150 -21.77 -33.25 -3.82
N PRO A 151 -22.09 -32.91 -5.08
CA PRO A 151 -23.01 -33.70 -5.91
C PRO A 151 -22.51 -35.12 -6.13
N ILE A 152 -21.18 -35.33 -6.31
CA ILE A 152 -20.59 -36.67 -6.47
C ILE A 152 -20.74 -37.47 -5.17
N ALA A 153 -20.43 -36.84 -4.02
CA ALA A 153 -20.58 -37.48 -2.71
C ALA A 153 -22.06 -37.81 -2.36
N ALA A 154 -22.97 -36.93 -2.81
CA ALA A 154 -24.41 -37.15 -2.65
C ALA A 154 -24.99 -38.26 -3.59
N GLY A 155 -24.17 -38.88 -4.45
CA GLY A 155 -24.59 -39.92 -5.37
C GLY A 155 -25.42 -39.42 -6.56
N VAL A 156 -25.45 -38.14 -6.85
CA VAL A 156 -26.23 -37.56 -7.96
C VAL A 156 -25.85 -38.21 -9.30
N PHE A 157 -24.61 -38.59 -9.46
CA PHE A 157 -24.07 -39.16 -10.70
C PHE A 157 -24.00 -40.72 -10.67
N GLU A 158 -24.42 -41.37 -9.59
CA GLU A 158 -24.42 -42.83 -9.45
C GLU A 158 -25.32 -43.49 -10.50
N PRO A 159 -26.61 -43.07 -10.69
CA PRO A 159 -27.51 -43.79 -11.60
C PRO A 159 -27.11 -43.70 -13.07
N ALA A 160 -26.44 -42.59 -13.49
CA ALA A 160 -26.09 -42.36 -14.88
C ALA A 160 -24.66 -42.80 -15.23
N PHE A 161 -23.72 -42.72 -14.28
CA PHE A 161 -22.28 -42.88 -14.54
C PHE A 161 -21.60 -43.86 -13.58
N GLY A 162 -22.31 -44.41 -12.58
CA GLY A 162 -21.72 -45.26 -11.53
C GLY A 162 -20.66 -44.54 -10.68
N LEU A 163 -20.76 -43.21 -10.60
CA LEU A 163 -19.75 -42.38 -9.99
C LEU A 163 -20.16 -42.06 -8.54
N VAL A 164 -19.41 -42.65 -7.60
CA VAL A 164 -19.59 -42.43 -6.15
C VAL A 164 -18.26 -42.02 -5.55
N LEU A 165 -18.27 -41.00 -4.71
CA LEU A 165 -17.07 -40.58 -4.00
C LEU A 165 -16.82 -41.50 -2.78
N ARG A 166 -15.80 -42.37 -2.88
CA ARG A 166 -15.39 -43.18 -1.75
C ARG A 166 -14.82 -42.32 -0.63
N PRO A 167 -15.06 -42.66 0.65
CA PRO A 167 -14.58 -41.88 1.80
C PRO A 167 -13.07 -41.59 1.77
N GLU A 168 -12.27 -42.58 1.32
CA GLU A 168 -10.82 -42.47 1.24
C GLU A 168 -10.40 -41.42 0.21
N ILE A 169 -11.09 -41.36 -0.94
CA ILE A 169 -10.83 -40.41 -2.01
C ILE A 169 -11.27 -38.99 -1.56
N ALA A 170 -12.38 -38.92 -0.83
CA ALA A 170 -12.85 -37.66 -0.26
C ALA A 170 -11.82 -37.09 0.74
N ALA A 171 -11.30 -37.91 1.64
CA ALA A 171 -10.28 -37.50 2.61
C ALA A 171 -8.97 -37.03 1.92
N LEU A 172 -8.51 -37.76 0.90
CA LEU A 172 -7.32 -37.43 0.12
C LEU A 172 -7.50 -36.12 -0.64
N SER A 173 -8.66 -35.88 -1.24
CA SER A 173 -8.94 -34.68 -2.00
C SER A 173 -9.07 -33.44 -1.10
N MET A 174 -9.63 -33.56 0.10
CA MET A 174 -9.63 -32.50 1.11
C MET A 174 -8.21 -32.14 1.54
N SER A 175 -7.38 -33.12 1.83
CA SER A 175 -5.97 -32.88 2.18
C SER A 175 -5.20 -32.24 1.04
N GLY A 176 -5.44 -32.70 -0.19
CA GLY A 176 -4.85 -32.11 -1.41
C GLY A 176 -5.26 -30.66 -1.64
N SER A 177 -6.52 -30.31 -1.41
CA SER A 177 -6.99 -28.93 -1.55
C SER A 177 -6.35 -28.01 -0.52
N SER A 178 -6.21 -28.46 0.73
CA SER A 178 -5.53 -27.71 1.79
C SER A 178 -4.06 -27.46 1.46
N PHE A 179 -3.38 -28.46 0.89
CA PHE A 179 -2.01 -28.33 0.43
C PHE A 179 -1.87 -27.31 -0.71
N LEU A 180 -2.79 -27.32 -1.69
CA LEU A 180 -2.81 -26.33 -2.79
C LEU A 180 -2.99 -24.92 -2.28
N VAL A 181 -3.88 -24.71 -1.30
CA VAL A 181 -4.09 -23.40 -0.65
C VAL A 181 -2.81 -22.93 0.04
N ALA A 182 -2.13 -23.82 0.78
CA ALA A 182 -0.87 -23.49 1.46
C ALA A 182 0.24 -23.12 0.45
N VAL A 183 0.39 -23.89 -0.62
CA VAL A 183 1.35 -23.59 -1.70
C VAL A 183 1.02 -22.27 -2.39
N ASN A 184 -0.25 -21.97 -2.66
CA ASN A 184 -0.66 -20.72 -3.26
C ASN A 184 -0.37 -19.52 -2.33
N ALA A 185 -0.62 -19.66 -1.03
CA ALA A 185 -0.28 -18.64 -0.04
C ALA A 185 1.24 -18.42 0.05
N TRP A 186 2.03 -19.48 0.01
CA TRP A 186 3.50 -19.38 0.01
C TRP A 186 4.05 -18.61 -1.19
N ARG A 187 3.38 -18.66 -2.34
CA ARG A 187 3.75 -17.89 -3.54
C ARG A 187 3.63 -16.37 -3.32
N LEU A 188 2.99 -15.89 -2.25
CA LEU A 188 2.97 -14.48 -1.89
C LEU A 188 4.38 -13.91 -1.67
N LYS A 189 5.33 -14.73 -1.18
CA LYS A 189 6.74 -14.32 -1.03
C LYS A 189 7.43 -13.91 -2.33
N LYS A 190 6.85 -14.22 -3.49
CA LYS A 190 7.39 -13.86 -4.83
C LYS A 190 6.78 -12.57 -5.38
N LEU A 191 6.05 -11.80 -4.59
CA LEU A 191 5.59 -10.48 -5.00
C LEU A 191 6.80 -9.58 -5.31
N ARG A 192 6.74 -8.92 -6.46
CA ARG A 192 7.67 -7.84 -6.77
C ARG A 192 7.18 -6.60 -6.02
N LEU A 193 7.98 -6.13 -5.10
CA LEU A 193 7.71 -4.91 -4.35
C LEU A 193 8.36 -3.74 -5.07
N PRO A 194 7.76 -2.54 -5.01
CA PRO A 194 8.41 -1.30 -5.42
C PRO A 194 9.73 -1.16 -4.65
N THR A 195 10.81 -0.90 -5.36
CA THR A 195 12.15 -0.69 -4.77
C THR A 195 12.67 0.63 -5.29
N GLN A 196 13.49 1.29 -4.48
CA GLN A 196 14.26 2.42 -4.98
C GLN A 196 14.99 2.02 -6.27
N PRO A 197 14.95 2.84 -7.33
CA PRO A 197 15.92 2.68 -8.40
C PRO A 197 17.31 2.70 -7.75
N ALA A 198 18.16 1.74 -8.11
CA ALA A 198 19.49 1.64 -7.54
C ALA A 198 20.17 3.00 -7.72
N SER A 199 20.35 3.73 -6.61
CA SER A 199 21.14 4.94 -6.63
C SER A 199 22.50 4.55 -7.21
N GLU A 200 22.87 5.15 -8.33
CA GLU A 200 24.24 5.04 -8.85
C GLU A 200 25.15 5.40 -7.68
N GLU A 201 25.88 4.42 -7.16
CA GLU A 201 26.90 4.66 -6.16
C GLU A 201 27.76 5.84 -6.65
N PRO A 202 27.94 6.92 -5.87
CA PRO A 202 28.83 7.99 -6.28
C PRO A 202 30.20 7.36 -6.47
N VAL A 203 30.64 7.30 -7.72
CA VAL A 203 31.98 6.88 -8.09
C VAL A 203 32.97 7.60 -7.16
N ARG A 204 33.54 6.87 -6.21
CA ARG A 204 34.62 7.33 -5.36
C ARG A 204 35.76 7.79 -6.27
N LYS A 205 35.73 9.06 -6.66
CA LYS A 205 36.88 9.68 -7.32
C LYS A 205 38.07 9.67 -6.35
N GLY A 206 39.01 8.84 -6.71
CA GLY A 206 40.39 8.85 -6.45
C GLY A 206 40.90 9.39 -5.10
N ALA A 207 41.35 8.48 -4.26
CA ALA A 207 42.39 8.79 -3.27
C ALA A 207 43.58 9.44 -4.01
N VAL A 208 43.74 10.74 -3.83
CA VAL A 208 45.00 11.41 -4.18
C VAL A 208 46.05 10.87 -3.21
N LYS A 209 46.94 10.04 -3.73
CA LYS A 209 48.21 9.68 -3.04
C LYS A 209 48.99 10.97 -2.87
N ALA A 210 49.07 11.46 -1.64
CA ALA A 210 50.12 12.39 -1.24
C ALA A 210 51.41 11.55 -1.16
N GLY A 211 52.29 11.76 -2.12
CA GLY A 211 53.65 11.23 -2.10
C GLY A 211 54.62 12.30 -1.63
N ALA A 212 55.58 11.84 -0.83
CA ALA A 212 56.84 12.40 -0.42
C ALA A 212 56.84 13.66 0.43
#